data_75508af03225186ca2daa9a443b4b4c5
#
_entry.id   75508af03225186ca2daa9a443b4b4c5
#
_cell.length_a   1.000
_cell.length_b   1.000
_cell.length_c   1.000
_cell.angle_alpha   90.00
_cell.angle_beta   90.00
_cell.angle_gamma   90.00
#
_symmetry.space_group_name_H-M   'P 1'
#
loop_
_entity.id
_entity.type
_entity.pdbx_description
1 polymer ?
#
loop_
_entity_poly.entity_id
_entity_poly.type
_entity_poly.pdbx_seq_one_letter_code
_entity_poly.pdbx_strand_id
1 'polypeptide(L)'
;TRIMKITSVAVLGAGAVGSYVIWGLANREDIKLGVIAEGERKERLSRQGCAINGKVYHPEVWTPEEAENVDFLIVSLKYGALPGALESIRKIVGKDTSVMSLMNGVDSEEIIAEQIGKSHILPAVIKVASHREADGYHFDPETTLGIIFGEYEAPYESERVKAVKELFAGTGIHYRSTEYAIEEVWCKFRLNVCNNLPQAILGAGVGCYRDSEHM
;
A
#
# COMPACT_ATOMS: atom_id res chain seq x y z
N THR A 1 -1.48 -6.02 29.38
CA THR A 1 -1.39 -6.24 27.91
C THR A 1 -0.75 -5.00 27.32
N ARG A 2 0.38 -5.13 26.66
CA ARG A 2 1.07 -3.99 26.03
C ARG A 2 0.24 -3.61 24.80
N ILE A 3 -0.36 -2.44 24.83
CA ILE A 3 -1.07 -1.89 23.68
C ILE A 3 -0.04 -1.70 22.55
N MET A 4 -0.25 -2.37 21.42
CA MET A 4 0.58 -2.20 20.24
C MET A 4 0.30 -0.82 19.64
N LYS A 5 1.35 -0.02 19.46
CA LYS A 5 1.26 1.30 18.81
C LYS A 5 2.25 1.37 17.67
N ILE A 6 1.81 1.81 16.52
CA ILE A 6 2.68 2.06 15.36
C ILE A 6 3.22 3.49 15.47
N THR A 7 4.53 3.62 15.57
CA THR A 7 5.23 4.91 15.64
C THR A 7 6.21 5.13 14.48
N SER A 8 6.53 4.07 13.74
CA SER A 8 7.39 4.11 12.57
C SER A 8 6.77 3.34 11.40
N VAL A 9 6.71 3.98 10.25
CA VAL A 9 6.13 3.44 9.02
C VAL A 9 7.11 3.62 7.87
N ALA A 10 7.39 2.56 7.15
CA ALA A 10 8.15 2.59 5.90
C ALA A 10 7.23 2.30 4.72
N VAL A 11 7.38 3.05 3.64
CA VAL A 11 6.67 2.84 2.38
C VAL A 11 7.67 2.45 1.31
N LEU A 12 7.55 1.22 0.83
CA LEU A 12 8.35 0.68 -0.26
C LEU A 12 7.56 0.79 -1.57
N GLY A 13 7.88 1.81 -2.35
CA GLY A 13 7.19 2.18 -3.58
C GLY A 13 6.32 3.43 -3.43
N ALA A 14 6.83 4.56 -3.90
CA ALA A 14 6.15 5.87 -3.90
C ALA A 14 5.49 6.16 -5.26
N GLY A 15 4.78 5.18 -5.81
CA GLY A 15 4.00 5.31 -7.02
C GLY A 15 2.56 5.79 -6.75
N ALA A 16 1.64 5.44 -7.65
CA ALA A 16 0.23 5.84 -7.54
C ALA A 16 -0.43 5.41 -6.22
N VAL A 17 -0.22 4.16 -5.81
CA VAL A 17 -0.77 3.62 -4.56
C VAL A 17 -0.01 4.14 -3.34
N GLY A 18 1.31 4.12 -3.36
CA GLY A 18 2.15 4.62 -2.27
C GLY A 18 1.91 6.10 -1.99
N SER A 19 1.61 6.90 -3.01
CA SER A 19 1.27 8.32 -2.87
C SER A 19 0.02 8.55 -2.02
N TYR A 20 -0.98 7.69 -2.11
CA TYR A 20 -2.18 7.77 -1.26
C TYR A 20 -1.83 7.61 0.22
N VAL A 21 -0.99 6.64 0.55
CA VAL A 21 -0.53 6.40 1.92
C VAL A 21 0.34 7.56 2.42
N ILE A 22 1.29 8.01 1.62
CA ILE A 22 2.17 9.13 1.96
C ILE A 22 1.35 10.39 2.20
N TRP A 23 0.38 10.69 1.33
CA TRP A 23 -0.54 11.81 1.48
C TRP A 23 -1.26 11.83 2.83
N GLY A 24 -1.80 10.69 3.24
CA GLY A 24 -2.52 10.60 4.52
C GLY A 24 -1.59 10.68 5.74
N LEU A 25 -0.47 9.99 5.71
CA LEU A 25 0.42 9.87 6.88
C LEU A 25 1.41 11.02 7.03
N ALA A 26 1.74 11.75 5.96
CA ALA A 26 2.76 12.80 5.99
C ALA A 26 2.45 13.97 6.93
N ASN A 27 1.17 14.15 7.29
CA ASN A 27 0.75 15.21 8.21
C ASN A 27 0.71 14.77 9.68
N ARG A 28 1.04 13.50 9.97
CA ARG A 28 1.11 13.01 11.35
C ARG A 28 2.50 13.25 11.94
N GLU A 29 2.57 14.13 12.93
CA GLU A 29 3.82 14.47 13.63
C GLU A 29 4.23 13.44 14.69
N ASP A 30 3.30 12.58 15.10
CA ASP A 30 3.52 11.56 16.15
C ASP A 30 4.08 10.24 15.62
N ILE A 31 4.31 10.14 14.30
CA ILE A 31 4.92 8.98 13.65
C ILE A 31 6.15 9.40 12.83
N LYS A 32 7.07 8.47 12.67
CA LYS A 32 8.17 8.58 11.69
C LYS A 32 7.73 7.89 10.40
N LEU A 33 7.62 8.66 9.32
CA LEU A 33 7.30 8.16 8.00
C LEU A 33 8.53 8.24 7.11
N GLY A 34 8.96 7.11 6.57
CA GLY A 34 10.06 7.02 5.62
C GLY A 34 9.67 6.32 4.33
N VAL A 35 10.10 6.89 3.21
CA VAL A 35 10.02 6.27 1.89
C VAL A 35 11.32 5.54 1.63
N ILE A 36 11.26 4.29 1.20
CA ILE A 36 12.45 3.48 0.95
C ILE A 36 13.03 3.82 -0.42
N ALA A 37 14.27 4.24 -0.43
CA ALA A 37 15.06 4.46 -1.64
C ALA A 37 16.57 4.41 -1.34
N GLU A 38 17.34 4.13 -2.37
CA GLU A 38 18.81 4.06 -2.32
C GLU A 38 19.42 4.87 -3.45
N GLY A 39 20.70 5.21 -3.30
CA GLY A 39 21.51 5.87 -4.33
C GLY A 39 20.90 7.18 -4.86
N GLU A 40 20.97 7.39 -6.15
CA GLU A 40 20.46 8.60 -6.81
C GLU A 40 18.95 8.82 -6.58
N ARG A 41 18.19 7.73 -6.45
CA ARG A 41 16.76 7.84 -6.17
C ARG A 41 16.50 8.40 -4.77
N LYS A 42 17.29 8.02 -3.77
CA LYS A 42 17.22 8.57 -2.42
C LYS A 42 17.53 10.06 -2.44
N GLU A 43 18.62 10.48 -3.11
CA GLU A 43 18.98 11.87 -3.23
C GLU A 43 17.90 12.71 -3.93
N ARG A 44 17.34 12.19 -5.01
CA ARG A 44 16.26 12.85 -5.75
C ARG A 44 15.01 13.01 -4.90
N LEU A 45 14.53 11.95 -4.23
CA LEU A 45 13.35 12.02 -3.38
C LEU A 45 13.55 12.95 -2.17
N SER A 46 14.73 12.91 -1.54
CA SER A 46 15.05 13.80 -0.43
C SER A 46 15.02 15.29 -0.83
N ARG A 47 15.46 15.59 -2.05
CA ARG A 47 15.47 16.96 -2.58
C ARG A 47 14.12 17.42 -3.12
N GLN A 48 13.45 16.58 -3.90
CA GLN A 48 12.23 16.94 -4.62
C GLN A 48 10.95 16.64 -3.84
N GLY A 49 10.99 15.67 -2.90
CA GLY A 49 9.81 15.19 -2.20
C GLY A 49 8.86 14.41 -3.08
N CYS A 50 7.63 14.27 -2.61
CA CYS A 50 6.54 13.57 -3.28
C CYS A 50 5.43 14.57 -3.61
N ALA A 51 5.19 14.82 -4.89
CA ALA A 51 4.13 15.69 -5.36
C ALA A 51 2.81 14.90 -5.47
N ILE A 52 1.82 15.31 -4.67
CA ILE A 52 0.53 14.62 -4.53
C ILE A 52 -0.59 15.65 -4.42
N ASN A 53 -1.57 15.57 -5.31
CA ASN A 53 -2.72 16.49 -5.34
C ASN A 53 -2.32 17.97 -5.31
N GLY A 54 -1.30 18.34 -6.09
CA GLY A 54 -0.83 19.72 -6.21
C GLY A 54 0.01 20.25 -5.04
N LYS A 55 0.35 19.40 -4.08
CA LYS A 55 1.21 19.74 -2.94
C LYS A 55 2.43 18.81 -2.90
N VAL A 56 3.59 19.38 -2.53
CA VAL A 56 4.82 18.59 -2.33
C VAL A 56 4.95 18.23 -0.85
N TYR A 57 5.06 16.92 -0.58
CA TYR A 57 5.29 16.35 0.74
C TYR A 57 6.76 15.92 0.85
N HIS A 58 7.36 16.11 2.00
CA HIS A 58 8.75 15.73 2.28
C HIS A 58 8.84 14.72 3.43
N PRO A 59 8.39 13.47 3.23
CA PRO A 59 8.66 12.41 4.20
C PRO A 59 10.19 12.17 4.26
N GLU A 60 10.64 11.55 5.33
CA GLU A 60 12.01 11.05 5.38
C GLU A 60 12.24 10.02 4.26
N VAL A 61 13.48 9.89 3.80
CA VAL A 61 13.86 8.88 2.81
C VAL A 61 14.92 8.00 3.43
N TRP A 62 14.60 6.72 3.56
CA TRP A 62 15.43 5.72 4.22
C TRP A 62 15.95 4.67 3.26
N THR A 63 17.20 4.26 3.47
CA THR A 63 17.69 2.98 2.93
C THR A 63 16.99 1.82 3.67
N PRO A 64 17.00 0.59 3.14
CA PRO A 64 16.48 -0.56 3.87
C PRO A 64 17.10 -0.74 5.26
N GLU A 65 18.39 -0.46 5.40
CA GLU A 65 19.13 -0.55 6.66
C GLU A 65 18.67 0.52 7.67
N GLU A 66 18.40 1.74 7.20
CA GLU A 66 17.87 2.83 8.04
C GLU A 66 16.43 2.57 8.51
N ALA A 67 15.69 1.73 7.78
CA ALA A 67 14.32 1.34 8.09
C ALA A 67 14.24 0.02 8.89
N GLU A 68 15.35 -0.55 9.31
CA GLU A 68 15.38 -1.80 10.07
C GLU A 68 14.48 -1.73 11.31
N ASN A 69 13.68 -2.75 11.51
CA ASN A 69 12.75 -2.88 12.66
C ASN A 69 11.65 -1.80 12.73
N VAL A 70 11.24 -1.20 11.63
CA VAL A 70 10.03 -0.35 11.65
C VAL A 70 8.83 -1.13 12.16
N ASP A 71 7.89 -0.43 12.78
CA ASP A 71 6.66 -1.07 13.27
C ASP A 71 5.77 -1.56 12.13
N PHE A 72 5.75 -0.83 11.03
CA PHE A 72 4.85 -1.12 9.91
C PHE A 72 5.52 -0.85 8.56
N LEU A 73 5.52 -1.84 7.68
CA LEU A 73 6.00 -1.74 6.31
C LEU A 73 4.82 -1.87 5.33
N ILE A 74 4.65 -0.88 4.48
CA ILE A 74 3.69 -0.90 3.38
C ILE A 74 4.45 -1.12 2.07
N VAL A 75 4.09 -2.19 1.35
CA VAL A 75 4.66 -2.53 0.04
C VAL A 75 3.65 -2.15 -1.05
N SER A 76 4.04 -1.19 -1.89
CA SER A 76 3.20 -0.64 -2.96
C SER A 76 3.98 -0.52 -4.29
N LEU A 77 4.74 -1.55 -4.58
CA LEU A 77 5.52 -1.68 -5.81
C LEU A 77 4.64 -2.09 -7.00
N LYS A 78 5.14 -1.87 -8.22
CA LYS A 78 4.65 -2.60 -9.38
C LYS A 78 5.09 -4.06 -9.27
N TYR A 79 4.27 -4.99 -9.74
CA TYR A 79 4.50 -6.43 -9.61
C TYR A 79 5.89 -6.86 -10.08
N GLY A 80 6.33 -6.39 -11.23
CA GLY A 80 7.66 -6.72 -11.77
C GLY A 80 8.86 -6.22 -10.95
N ALA A 81 8.64 -5.31 -10.00
CA ALA A 81 9.69 -4.82 -9.12
C ALA A 81 9.83 -5.64 -7.81
N LEU A 82 8.86 -6.49 -7.50
CA LEU A 82 8.85 -7.25 -6.24
C LEU A 82 10.04 -8.19 -6.08
N PRO A 83 10.43 -8.99 -7.08
CA PRO A 83 11.60 -9.89 -6.93
C PRO A 83 12.87 -9.17 -6.55
N GLY A 84 13.15 -8.02 -7.15
CA GLY A 84 14.32 -7.20 -6.83
C GLY A 84 14.27 -6.50 -5.47
N ALA A 85 13.10 -6.42 -4.85
CA ALA A 85 12.89 -5.75 -3.57
C ALA A 85 12.86 -6.72 -2.36
N LEU A 86 12.87 -8.03 -2.58
CA LEU A 86 12.73 -9.02 -1.50
C LEU A 86 13.87 -8.95 -0.49
N GLU A 87 15.09 -8.69 -0.93
CA GLU A 87 16.23 -8.51 -0.02
C GLU A 87 16.04 -7.27 0.88
N SER A 88 15.57 -6.16 0.31
CA SER A 88 15.24 -4.96 1.07
C SER A 88 14.15 -5.21 2.10
N ILE A 89 13.11 -5.96 1.74
CA ILE A 89 12.04 -6.35 2.67
C ILE A 89 12.61 -7.17 3.83
N ARG A 90 13.51 -8.14 3.57
CA ARG A 90 14.18 -8.91 4.62
C ARG A 90 15.00 -8.05 5.57
N LYS A 91 15.68 -7.03 5.08
CA LYS A 91 16.47 -6.09 5.90
C LYS A 91 15.60 -5.22 6.80
N ILE A 92 14.45 -4.80 6.30
CA ILE A 92 13.52 -3.90 7.00
C ILE A 92 12.76 -4.63 8.10
N VAL A 93 12.27 -5.84 7.82
CA VAL A 93 11.34 -6.57 8.68
C VAL A 93 12.06 -7.17 9.89
N GLY A 94 11.77 -6.64 11.05
CA GLY A 94 12.18 -7.20 12.34
C GLY A 94 11.10 -8.07 12.97
N LYS A 95 11.37 -8.57 14.17
CA LYS A 95 10.50 -9.52 14.88
C LYS A 95 9.05 -9.06 15.02
N ASP A 96 8.85 -7.79 15.29
CA ASP A 96 7.53 -7.21 15.59
C ASP A 96 6.98 -6.35 14.44
N THR A 97 7.65 -6.33 13.28
CA THR A 97 7.19 -5.58 12.11
C THR A 97 5.94 -6.22 11.52
N SER A 98 4.89 -5.44 11.32
CA SER A 98 3.75 -5.83 10.50
C SER A 98 3.93 -5.35 9.07
N VAL A 99 3.53 -6.17 8.11
CA VAL A 99 3.68 -5.89 6.67
C VAL A 99 2.33 -5.95 5.98
N MET A 100 2.07 -4.95 5.16
CA MET A 100 0.87 -4.86 4.33
C MET A 100 1.27 -4.67 2.88
N SER A 101 0.87 -5.58 2.00
CA SER A 101 1.00 -5.41 0.56
C SER A 101 -0.25 -4.76 0.00
N LEU A 102 -0.06 -3.64 -0.68
CA LEU A 102 -1.10 -2.93 -1.43
C LEU A 102 -0.91 -3.10 -2.94
N MET A 103 -0.16 -4.11 -3.34
CA MET A 103 0.08 -4.44 -4.73
C MET A 103 -1.17 -5.04 -5.38
N ASN A 104 -1.29 -4.87 -6.69
CA ASN A 104 -2.30 -5.59 -7.45
C ASN A 104 -1.92 -7.07 -7.58
N GLY A 105 -2.93 -7.94 -7.68
CA GLY A 105 -2.74 -9.39 -7.76
C GLY A 105 -3.10 -10.09 -6.45
N VAL A 106 -2.83 -11.40 -6.38
CA VAL A 106 -3.24 -12.25 -5.26
C VAL A 106 -2.07 -12.98 -4.59
N ASP A 107 -0.88 -12.89 -5.15
CA ASP A 107 0.28 -13.69 -4.77
C ASP A 107 1.41 -12.87 -4.12
N SER A 108 1.32 -11.55 -4.07
CA SER A 108 2.37 -10.72 -3.47
C SER A 108 2.59 -11.04 -1.99
N GLU A 109 1.52 -11.27 -1.24
CA GLU A 109 1.58 -11.65 0.17
C GLU A 109 2.29 -13.00 0.37
N GLU A 110 2.02 -13.98 -0.49
CA GLU A 110 2.69 -15.29 -0.43
C GLU A 110 4.17 -15.18 -0.75
N ILE A 111 4.53 -14.44 -1.80
CA ILE A 111 5.94 -14.20 -2.20
C ILE A 111 6.70 -13.52 -1.06
N ILE A 112 6.11 -12.52 -0.43
CA ILE A 112 6.72 -11.82 0.71
C ILE A 112 6.79 -12.77 1.92
N ALA A 113 5.74 -13.53 2.19
CA ALA A 113 5.66 -14.48 3.31
C ALA A 113 6.76 -15.56 3.25
N GLU A 114 7.14 -16.01 2.07
CA GLU A 114 8.26 -16.95 1.88
C GLU A 114 9.59 -16.38 2.39
N GLN A 115 9.74 -15.06 2.40
CA GLN A 115 10.96 -14.38 2.82
C GLN A 115 11.00 -14.05 4.31
N ILE A 116 9.86 -13.66 4.88
CA ILE A 116 9.81 -13.08 6.23
C ILE A 116 8.90 -13.86 7.19
N GLY A 117 8.11 -14.78 6.69
CA GLY A 117 7.09 -15.50 7.44
C GLY A 117 5.69 -14.86 7.36
N LYS A 118 4.68 -15.71 7.22
CA LYS A 118 3.28 -15.31 7.07
C LYS A 118 2.73 -14.53 8.28
N SER A 119 3.28 -14.79 9.48
CA SER A 119 2.85 -14.12 10.71
C SER A 119 3.06 -12.60 10.71
N HIS A 120 3.95 -12.07 9.87
CA HIS A 120 4.16 -10.64 9.71
C HIS A 120 3.08 -9.96 8.88
N ILE A 121 2.34 -10.70 8.04
CA ILE A 121 1.50 -10.13 6.99
C ILE A 121 0.07 -9.91 7.47
N LEU A 122 -0.44 -8.72 7.18
CA LEU A 122 -1.86 -8.38 7.20
C LEU A 122 -2.35 -8.35 5.75
N PRO A 123 -3.17 -9.32 5.31
CA PRO A 123 -3.75 -9.28 3.98
C PRO A 123 -4.59 -8.02 3.79
N ALA A 124 -4.40 -7.37 2.64
CA ALA A 124 -5.03 -6.10 2.36
C ALA A 124 -5.27 -5.89 0.87
N VAL A 125 -6.20 -5.00 0.58
CA VAL A 125 -6.49 -4.51 -0.75
C VAL A 125 -6.73 -3.01 -0.70
N ILE A 126 -6.30 -2.30 -1.72
CA ILE A 126 -6.57 -0.87 -1.88
C ILE A 126 -7.41 -0.62 -3.13
N LYS A 127 -8.36 0.30 -3.01
CA LYS A 127 -9.21 0.77 -4.13
C LYS A 127 -9.05 2.28 -4.21
N VAL A 128 -8.11 2.74 -5.04
CA VAL A 128 -7.83 4.14 -5.32
C VAL A 128 -7.63 4.35 -6.82
N ALA A 129 -8.31 5.34 -7.38
CA ALA A 129 -8.11 5.77 -8.76
C ALA A 129 -7.05 6.87 -8.79
N SER A 130 -5.79 6.49 -8.62
CA SER A 130 -4.65 7.38 -8.67
C SER A 130 -3.98 7.31 -10.04
N HIS A 131 -3.67 8.48 -10.60
CA HIS A 131 -3.00 8.62 -11.88
C HIS A 131 -1.84 9.60 -11.81
N ARG A 132 -0.88 9.46 -12.71
CA ARG A 132 0.27 10.34 -12.80
C ARG A 132 0.02 11.42 -13.83
N GLU A 133 0.25 12.67 -13.43
CA GLU A 133 0.30 13.85 -14.30
C GLU A 133 1.71 14.46 -14.32
N ALA A 134 1.89 15.53 -15.07
CA ALA A 134 3.19 16.20 -15.17
C ALA A 134 3.70 16.75 -13.82
N ASP A 135 2.80 17.14 -12.94
CA ASP A 135 3.06 17.74 -11.63
C ASP A 135 2.96 16.75 -10.46
N GLY A 136 2.81 15.45 -10.73
CA GLY A 136 2.78 14.43 -9.69
C GLY A 136 1.60 13.47 -9.78
N TYR A 137 1.26 12.84 -8.66
CA TYR A 137 0.13 11.91 -8.56
C TYR A 137 -1.14 12.62 -8.10
N HIS A 138 -2.26 12.24 -8.69
CA HIS A 138 -3.57 12.80 -8.42
C HIS A 138 -4.60 11.70 -8.16
N PHE A 139 -5.43 11.91 -7.16
CA PHE A 139 -6.61 11.11 -6.84
C PHE A 139 -7.63 12.00 -6.12
N ASP A 140 -8.90 11.58 -6.13
CA ASP A 140 -9.94 12.22 -5.36
C ASP A 140 -10.08 11.54 -3.98
N PRO A 141 -9.72 12.21 -2.88
CA PRO A 141 -9.83 11.62 -1.54
C PRO A 141 -11.26 11.26 -1.15
N GLU A 142 -12.24 12.03 -1.60
CA GLU A 142 -13.65 11.87 -1.23
C GLU A 142 -14.27 10.61 -1.84
N THR A 143 -13.89 10.28 -3.08
CA THR A 143 -14.42 9.13 -3.82
C THR A 143 -13.58 7.87 -3.67
N THR A 144 -12.42 7.96 -3.03
CA THR A 144 -11.53 6.83 -2.81
C THR A 144 -12.12 5.88 -1.76
N LEU A 145 -12.29 4.61 -2.09
CA LEU A 145 -12.76 3.59 -1.15
C LEU A 145 -11.70 3.23 -0.10
N GLY A 146 -10.43 3.34 -0.46
CA GLY A 146 -9.29 3.20 0.44
C GLY A 146 -8.83 1.77 0.67
N ILE A 147 -8.41 1.49 1.91
CA ILE A 147 -7.72 0.27 2.30
C ILE A 147 -8.67 -0.64 3.07
N ILE A 148 -8.76 -1.90 2.64
CA ILE A 148 -9.50 -2.97 3.33
C ILE A 148 -8.47 -4.02 3.74
N PHE A 149 -8.44 -4.38 5.01
CA PHE A 149 -7.42 -5.27 5.55
C PHE A 149 -7.94 -6.09 6.72
N GLY A 150 -7.18 -7.08 7.14
CA GLY A 150 -7.52 -7.89 8.31
C GLY A 150 -6.49 -8.96 8.62
N GLU A 151 -6.83 -9.88 9.48
CA GLU A 151 -6.04 -11.05 9.80
C GLU A 151 -6.40 -12.22 8.88
N TYR A 152 -5.47 -13.17 8.71
CA TYR A 152 -5.75 -14.44 8.05
C TYR A 152 -6.71 -15.33 8.84
N GLU A 153 -6.62 -15.25 10.17
CA GLU A 153 -7.37 -16.10 11.11
C GLU A 153 -7.76 -15.30 12.35
N ALA A 154 -8.74 -15.78 13.09
CA ALA A 154 -9.15 -15.18 14.34
C ALA A 154 -7.97 -15.18 15.37
N PRO A 155 -7.89 -14.17 16.24
CA PRO A 155 -8.84 -13.06 16.41
C PRO A 155 -8.70 -11.99 15.33
N TYR A 156 -9.79 -11.65 14.66
CA TYR A 156 -9.77 -10.69 13.54
C TYR A 156 -9.58 -9.23 13.97
N GLU A 157 -9.99 -8.88 15.18
CA GLU A 157 -9.68 -7.58 15.83
C GLU A 157 -8.45 -7.72 16.74
N SER A 158 -7.34 -8.15 16.17
CA SER A 158 -6.06 -8.29 16.86
C SER A 158 -5.48 -6.94 17.29
N GLU A 159 -4.49 -6.94 18.19
CA GLU A 159 -3.82 -5.72 18.64
C GLU A 159 -3.15 -4.97 17.47
N ARG A 160 -2.60 -5.68 16.46
CA ARG A 160 -2.02 -5.02 15.29
C ARG A 160 -3.08 -4.47 14.34
N VAL A 161 -4.24 -5.11 14.18
CA VAL A 161 -5.36 -4.56 13.42
C VAL A 161 -5.86 -3.27 14.06
N LYS A 162 -6.02 -3.24 15.38
CA LYS A 162 -6.37 -2.02 16.12
C LYS A 162 -5.32 -0.93 15.96
N ALA A 163 -4.03 -1.29 16.01
CA ALA A 163 -2.93 -0.34 15.82
C ALA A 163 -2.92 0.29 14.42
N VAL A 164 -3.22 -0.49 13.38
CA VAL A 164 -3.35 0.02 12.01
C VAL A 164 -4.57 0.93 11.86
N LYS A 165 -5.71 0.58 12.47
CA LYS A 165 -6.90 1.45 12.50
C LYS A 165 -6.59 2.79 13.18
N GLU A 166 -5.88 2.76 14.30
CA GLU A 166 -5.44 3.98 15.00
C GLU A 166 -4.47 4.80 14.15
N LEU A 167 -3.55 4.14 13.43
CA LEU A 167 -2.62 4.80 12.52
C LEU A 167 -3.35 5.58 11.43
N PHE A 168 -4.38 5.02 10.82
CA PHE A 168 -5.11 5.66 9.73
C PHE A 168 -6.18 6.65 10.20
N ALA A 169 -6.60 6.59 11.46
CA ALA A 169 -7.64 7.47 11.99
C ALA A 169 -7.23 8.94 11.91
N GLY A 170 -8.13 9.77 11.39
CA GLY A 170 -7.93 11.22 11.26
C GLY A 170 -6.93 11.66 10.16
N THR A 171 -6.44 10.75 9.34
CA THR A 171 -5.47 11.05 8.27
C THR A 171 -6.12 11.44 6.94
N GLY A 172 -7.40 11.18 6.76
CA GLY A 172 -8.09 11.27 5.47
C GLY A 172 -8.05 9.96 4.67
N ILE A 173 -7.20 9.01 5.02
CA ILE A 173 -7.21 7.66 4.44
C ILE A 173 -8.52 6.99 4.83
N HIS A 174 -9.28 6.50 3.84
CA HIS A 174 -10.41 5.64 4.08
C HIS A 174 -9.95 4.21 4.32
N TYR A 175 -10.47 3.59 5.37
CA TYR A 175 -10.05 2.24 5.75
C TYR A 175 -11.18 1.49 6.46
N ARG A 176 -11.16 0.17 6.36
CA ARG A 176 -11.92 -0.73 7.23
C ARG A 176 -11.18 -2.04 7.46
N SER A 177 -11.36 -2.63 8.62
CA SER A 177 -10.95 -4.01 8.90
C SER A 177 -12.08 -4.99 8.61
N THR A 178 -11.73 -6.21 8.24
CA THR A 178 -12.69 -7.26 7.93
C THR A 178 -12.10 -8.64 8.24
N GLU A 179 -12.96 -9.58 8.60
CA GLU A 179 -12.61 -11.00 8.69
C GLU A 179 -12.46 -11.66 7.30
N TYR A 180 -12.91 -10.99 6.24
CA TYR A 180 -12.91 -11.45 4.85
C TYR A 180 -11.83 -10.78 4.00
N ALA A 181 -10.67 -10.43 4.59
CA ALA A 181 -9.62 -9.70 3.87
C ALA A 181 -9.10 -10.46 2.64
N ILE A 182 -8.96 -11.78 2.74
CA ILE A 182 -8.50 -12.63 1.62
C ILE A 182 -9.53 -12.63 0.49
N GLU A 183 -10.81 -12.76 0.82
CA GLU A 183 -11.90 -12.72 -0.15
C GLU A 183 -11.96 -11.36 -0.86
N GLU A 184 -11.69 -10.28 -0.16
CA GLU A 184 -11.61 -8.94 -0.75
C GLU A 184 -10.46 -8.83 -1.76
N VAL A 185 -9.30 -9.42 -1.47
CA VAL A 185 -8.16 -9.49 -2.41
C VAL A 185 -8.55 -10.24 -3.68
N TRP A 186 -9.16 -11.42 -3.55
CA TRP A 186 -9.63 -12.21 -4.67
C TRP A 186 -10.75 -11.53 -5.45
N CYS A 187 -11.65 -10.84 -4.77
CA CYS A 187 -12.74 -10.10 -5.39
C CYS A 187 -12.21 -9.00 -6.31
N LYS A 188 -11.25 -8.21 -5.82
CA LYS A 188 -10.59 -7.18 -6.63
C LYS A 188 -9.84 -7.77 -7.82
N PHE A 189 -9.12 -8.88 -7.62
CA PHE A 189 -8.42 -9.58 -8.71
C PHE A 189 -9.38 -10.02 -9.81
N ARG A 190 -10.49 -10.65 -9.44
CA ARG A 190 -11.54 -11.05 -10.40
C ARG A 190 -12.08 -9.86 -11.19
N LEU A 191 -12.38 -8.75 -10.54
CA LEU A 191 -12.84 -7.53 -11.19
C LEU A 191 -11.79 -7.00 -12.18
N ASN A 192 -10.52 -6.99 -11.81
CA ASN A 192 -9.44 -6.55 -12.70
C ASN A 192 -9.30 -7.45 -13.93
N VAL A 193 -9.37 -8.77 -13.75
CA VAL A 193 -9.29 -9.73 -14.86
C VAL A 193 -10.52 -9.64 -15.76
N CYS A 194 -11.72 -9.60 -15.19
CA CYS A 194 -12.96 -9.62 -15.95
C CYS A 194 -13.29 -8.30 -16.65
N ASN A 195 -12.88 -7.16 -16.09
CA ASN A 195 -13.23 -5.84 -16.61
C ASN A 195 -12.05 -5.11 -17.24
N ASN A 196 -10.94 -4.96 -16.52
CA ASN A 196 -9.84 -4.10 -16.96
C ASN A 196 -9.04 -4.73 -18.10
N LEU A 197 -8.81 -6.04 -18.08
CA LEU A 197 -8.05 -6.73 -19.12
C LEU A 197 -8.80 -6.75 -20.46
N PRO A 198 -10.09 -7.11 -20.55
CA PRO A 198 -10.86 -6.98 -21.77
C PRO A 198 -10.91 -5.54 -22.29
N GLN A 199 -11.10 -4.55 -21.42
CA GLN A 199 -11.09 -3.13 -21.83
C GLN A 199 -9.75 -2.71 -22.42
N ALA A 200 -8.63 -3.15 -21.84
CA ALA A 200 -7.29 -2.87 -22.36
C ALA A 200 -7.06 -3.52 -23.74
N ILE A 201 -7.53 -4.76 -23.93
CA ILE A 201 -7.43 -5.49 -25.19
C ILE A 201 -8.28 -4.81 -26.29
N LEU A 202 -9.48 -4.37 -25.93
CA LEU A 202 -10.43 -3.74 -26.87
C LEU A 202 -10.15 -2.24 -27.09
N GLY A 203 -9.28 -1.62 -26.29
CA GLY A 203 -9.05 -0.19 -26.29
C GLY A 203 -10.29 0.64 -25.94
N ALA A 204 -11.20 0.07 -25.13
CA ALA A 204 -12.51 0.63 -24.84
C ALA A 204 -12.74 0.75 -23.33
N GLY A 205 -13.54 1.70 -22.91
CA GLY A 205 -13.97 1.89 -21.51
C GLY A 205 -15.14 0.99 -21.11
N VAL A 206 -15.54 1.06 -19.84
CA VAL A 206 -16.65 0.24 -19.25
C VAL A 206 -17.95 0.39 -20.03
N GLY A 207 -18.18 1.53 -20.68
CA GLY A 207 -19.38 1.78 -21.51
C GLY A 207 -19.58 0.77 -22.63
N CYS A 208 -18.49 0.18 -23.17
CA CYS A 208 -18.57 -0.81 -24.25
C CYS A 208 -19.43 -2.03 -23.91
N TYR A 209 -19.53 -2.40 -22.63
CA TYR A 209 -20.38 -3.53 -22.20
C TYR A 209 -21.88 -3.23 -22.25
N ARG A 210 -22.26 -1.94 -22.23
CA ARG A 210 -23.67 -1.54 -22.36
C ARG A 210 -24.08 -1.38 -23.81
N ASP A 211 -23.13 -1.00 -24.66
CA ASP A 211 -23.39 -0.59 -26.04
C ASP A 211 -23.21 -1.74 -27.04
N SER A 212 -22.77 -2.92 -26.56
CA SER A 212 -22.57 -4.10 -27.40
C SER A 212 -23.75 -5.06 -27.31
N GLU A 213 -24.36 -5.38 -28.47
CA GLU A 213 -25.43 -6.40 -28.57
C GLU A 213 -24.92 -7.82 -28.34
N HIS A 214 -23.60 -8.04 -28.23
CA HIS A 214 -22.98 -9.37 -28.22
C HIS A 214 -22.04 -9.62 -27.02
N MET A 215 -22.08 -8.76 -25.99
CA MET A 215 -21.30 -8.96 -24.74
C MET A 215 -22.20 -9.08 -23.52
#